data_38bf697c2ab9cbadec365767e3320bfe
#
_entry.id   38bf697c2ab9cbadec365767e3320bfe
#
_cell.length_a   1.000
_cell.length_b   1.000
_cell.length_c   1.000
_cell.angle_alpha   90.00
_cell.angle_beta   90.00
_cell.angle_gamma   90.00
#
_symmetry.space_group_name_H-M   'P 1'
#
loop_
_entity.id
_entity.type
_entity.pdbx_description
1 polymer ?
#
loop_
_entity_poly.entity_id
_entity_poly.type
_entity_poly.pdbx_seq_one_letter_code
_entity_poly.pdbx_strand_id
1 'polypeptide(L)'
;MQNFVTERSLWQQDITFKERGAAGGKAAILIGITAWLYYRKIWAVPALIPLGIWLYREFLKEEKKKKEQEFQKQFREMIQSLSAALNTGYSVENAFYETQKELKILYPPEARISRELLVITRKLRIHIPVEQVLEEFAEQVLSEDVKSFVTVFVTAKKSGGDMIGIIRNTANQIGDKIEVKREIDTMLAAKKYEFQIMSVVPYGIIGYMSLSFPEFMNELYGNMAGIGVMTLCLGIYAGAYYLGIRILRIDV
;
A
#
# COMPACT_ATOMS: atom_id res chain seq x y z
N MET A 1 8.66 32.51 -1.58
CA MET A 1 8.81 31.51 -2.66
C MET A 1 8.69 30.15 -1.99
N GLN A 2 7.47 29.63 -1.88
CA GLN A 2 7.21 28.31 -1.32
C GLN A 2 7.53 27.28 -2.40
N ASN A 3 8.58 26.51 -2.12
CA ASN A 3 8.90 25.33 -2.92
C ASN A 3 7.74 24.33 -2.78
N PHE A 4 6.97 24.19 -3.84
CA PHE A 4 6.16 23.01 -4.12
C PHE A 4 7.13 21.82 -4.26
N VAL A 5 7.62 21.30 -3.14
CA VAL A 5 8.17 19.97 -3.09
C VAL A 5 6.96 19.06 -3.26
N THR A 6 6.81 18.56 -4.47
CA THR A 6 5.85 17.52 -4.83
C THR A 6 5.93 16.45 -3.76
N GLU A 7 4.88 16.29 -2.96
CA GLU A 7 4.67 15.19 -2.01
C GLU A 7 4.73 13.84 -2.73
N ARG A 8 5.90 13.45 -3.14
CA ARG A 8 6.16 12.05 -3.45
C ARG A 8 6.30 11.35 -2.12
N SER A 9 5.19 10.79 -1.63
CA SER A 9 5.25 9.93 -0.45
C SER A 9 6.46 9.01 -0.62
N LEU A 10 7.26 8.87 0.43
CA LEU A 10 8.48 8.04 0.41
C LEU A 10 8.21 6.60 -0.04
N TRP A 11 6.97 6.12 0.13
CA TRP A 11 6.45 4.87 -0.41
C TRP A 11 6.53 4.76 -1.94
N GLN A 12 6.59 5.89 -2.67
CA GLN A 12 6.81 5.88 -4.13
C GLN A 12 8.26 5.62 -4.51
N GLN A 13 9.20 5.99 -3.64
CA GLN A 13 10.64 5.78 -3.86
C GLN A 13 11.03 4.32 -3.61
N ASP A 14 10.31 3.63 -2.70
CA ASP A 14 10.60 2.24 -2.34
C ASP A 14 10.02 1.20 -3.33
N ILE A 15 9.24 1.63 -4.34
CA ILE A 15 8.78 0.71 -5.38
C ILE A 15 9.93 0.36 -6.31
N THR A 16 10.41 -0.88 -6.20
CA THR A 16 11.50 -1.40 -7.02
C THR A 16 11.09 -1.43 -8.50
N PHE A 17 12.06 -1.23 -9.40
CA PHE A 17 11.82 -1.29 -10.86
C PHE A 17 11.16 -2.62 -11.29
N LYS A 18 11.49 -3.73 -10.61
CA LYS A 18 10.86 -5.04 -10.81
C LYS A 18 9.35 -5.04 -10.48
N GLU A 19 8.94 -4.35 -9.41
CA GLU A 19 7.53 -4.25 -9.00
C GLU A 19 6.73 -3.40 -9.98
N ARG A 20 7.33 -2.32 -10.49
CA ARG A 20 6.73 -1.51 -11.58
C ARG A 20 6.55 -2.32 -12.85
N GLY A 21 7.56 -3.12 -13.19
CA GLY A 21 7.51 -4.04 -14.34
C GLY A 21 6.44 -5.12 -14.17
N ALA A 22 6.33 -5.71 -12.97
CA ALA A 22 5.30 -6.71 -12.67
C ALA A 22 3.88 -6.13 -12.74
N ALA A 23 3.66 -4.92 -12.21
CA ALA A 23 2.37 -4.23 -12.31
C ALA A 23 2.01 -3.91 -13.77
N GLY A 24 2.98 -3.44 -14.56
CA GLY A 24 2.83 -3.22 -16.00
C GLY A 24 2.52 -4.51 -16.77
N GLY A 25 3.23 -5.59 -16.46
CA GLY A 25 2.98 -6.92 -17.06
C GLY A 25 1.58 -7.45 -16.78
N LYS A 26 1.12 -7.35 -15.51
CA LYS A 26 -0.25 -7.75 -15.13
C LYS A 26 -1.31 -6.91 -15.88
N ALA A 27 -1.12 -5.61 -15.98
CA ALA A 27 -2.03 -4.72 -16.71
C ALA A 27 -2.04 -5.05 -18.21
N ALA A 28 -0.88 -5.29 -18.82
CA ALA A 28 -0.76 -5.65 -20.24
C ALA A 28 -1.42 -7.00 -20.56
N ILE A 29 -1.26 -8.00 -19.70
CA ILE A 29 -1.91 -9.31 -19.86
C ILE A 29 -3.44 -9.15 -19.81
N LEU A 30 -3.97 -8.40 -18.84
CA LEU A 30 -5.41 -8.17 -18.72
C LEU A 30 -5.97 -7.42 -19.93
N ILE A 31 -5.26 -6.40 -20.44
CA ILE A 31 -5.66 -5.70 -21.67
C ILE A 31 -5.64 -6.64 -22.88
N GLY A 32 -4.58 -7.47 -23.00
CA GLY A 32 -4.46 -8.45 -24.08
C GLY A 32 -5.62 -9.44 -24.08
N ILE A 33 -5.97 -10.00 -22.91
CA ILE A 33 -7.11 -10.90 -22.74
C ILE A 33 -8.42 -10.19 -23.09
N THR A 34 -8.61 -8.95 -22.61
CA THR A 34 -9.82 -8.16 -22.90
C THR A 34 -9.94 -7.84 -24.39
N ALA A 35 -8.86 -7.41 -25.02
CA ALA A 35 -8.84 -7.14 -26.47
C ALA A 35 -9.14 -8.39 -27.30
N TRP A 36 -8.57 -9.52 -26.91
CA TRP A 36 -8.79 -10.79 -27.62
C TRP A 36 -10.21 -11.32 -27.45
N LEU A 37 -10.78 -11.26 -26.23
CA LEU A 37 -12.13 -11.75 -25.95
C LEU A 37 -13.23 -10.86 -26.51
N TYR A 38 -13.09 -9.52 -26.42
CA TYR A 38 -14.14 -8.58 -26.81
C TYR A 38 -14.11 -8.20 -28.29
N TYR A 39 -12.93 -8.20 -28.94
CA TYR A 39 -12.80 -7.65 -30.29
C TYR A 39 -12.18 -8.61 -31.30
N ARG A 40 -11.49 -9.68 -30.87
CA ARG A 40 -10.69 -10.58 -31.75
C ARG A 40 -9.77 -9.85 -32.74
N LYS A 41 -9.55 -8.54 -32.56
CA LYS A 41 -8.73 -7.70 -33.44
C LYS A 41 -7.71 -6.94 -32.61
N ILE A 42 -6.44 -7.00 -33.01
CA ILE A 42 -5.34 -6.27 -32.35
C ILE A 42 -5.53 -4.74 -32.40
N TRP A 43 -6.26 -4.25 -33.40
CA TRP A 43 -6.58 -2.84 -33.56
C TRP A 43 -7.45 -2.24 -32.43
N ALA A 44 -8.05 -3.06 -31.60
CA ALA A 44 -8.80 -2.61 -30.43
C ALA A 44 -7.88 -2.24 -29.23
N VAL A 45 -6.63 -2.70 -29.24
CA VAL A 45 -5.66 -2.41 -28.16
C VAL A 45 -5.47 -0.92 -27.90
N PRO A 46 -5.30 -0.04 -28.92
CA PRO A 46 -5.19 1.41 -28.69
C PRO A 46 -6.39 2.03 -27.99
N ALA A 47 -7.60 1.54 -28.26
CA ALA A 47 -8.81 2.03 -27.59
C ALA A 47 -8.88 1.63 -26.11
N LEU A 48 -8.17 0.55 -25.71
CA LEU A 48 -8.10 0.08 -24.32
C LEU A 48 -6.94 0.69 -23.52
N ILE A 49 -6.09 1.52 -24.14
CA ILE A 49 -4.97 2.19 -23.45
C ILE A 49 -5.42 2.97 -22.20
N PRO A 50 -6.51 3.79 -22.23
CA PRO A 50 -6.95 4.51 -21.03
C PRO A 50 -7.31 3.58 -19.88
N LEU A 51 -7.96 2.45 -20.16
CA LEU A 51 -8.29 1.42 -19.18
C LEU A 51 -7.01 0.79 -18.61
N GLY A 52 -6.02 0.56 -19.46
CA GLY A 52 -4.73 0.02 -19.05
C GLY A 52 -3.94 0.94 -18.13
N ILE A 53 -3.91 2.23 -18.42
CA ILE A 53 -3.28 3.22 -17.57
C ILE A 53 -3.97 3.28 -16.20
N TRP A 54 -5.30 3.18 -16.20
CA TRP A 54 -6.07 3.15 -14.95
C TRP A 54 -5.77 1.89 -14.13
N LEU A 55 -5.78 0.69 -14.73
CA LEU A 55 -5.41 -0.57 -14.07
C LEU A 55 -3.98 -0.55 -13.54
N TYR A 56 -3.02 -0.05 -14.32
CA TYR A 56 -1.63 0.10 -13.89
C TYR A 56 -1.50 0.98 -12.65
N ARG A 57 -2.19 2.13 -12.63
CA ARG A 57 -2.22 3.01 -11.46
C ARG A 57 -2.84 2.33 -10.24
N GLU A 58 -3.85 1.48 -10.47
CA GLU A 58 -4.51 0.75 -9.40
C GLU A 58 -3.60 -0.31 -8.77
N PHE A 59 -2.89 -1.09 -9.59
CA PHE A 59 -1.89 -2.05 -9.09
C PHE A 59 -0.74 -1.37 -8.34
N LEU A 60 -0.29 -0.20 -8.80
CA LEU A 60 0.73 0.56 -8.09
C LEU A 60 0.24 1.08 -6.72
N LYS A 61 -1.04 1.46 -6.60
CA LYS A 61 -1.62 1.86 -5.30
C LYS A 61 -1.69 0.69 -4.34
N GLU A 62 -2.04 -0.50 -4.83
CA GLU A 62 -2.09 -1.70 -4.00
C GLU A 62 -0.70 -2.08 -3.46
N GLU A 63 0.34 -2.01 -4.29
CA GLU A 63 1.72 -2.28 -3.84
C GLU A 63 2.21 -1.23 -2.82
N LYS A 64 1.82 0.05 -2.99
CA LYS A 64 2.10 1.08 -1.97
C LYS A 64 1.43 0.77 -0.65
N LYS A 65 0.13 0.42 -0.67
CA LYS A 65 -0.63 0.10 0.55
C LYS A 65 0.00 -1.07 1.30
N LYS A 66 0.48 -2.10 0.60
CA LYS A 66 1.19 -3.23 1.22
C LYS A 66 2.47 -2.79 1.94
N LYS A 67 3.28 -1.95 1.29
CA LYS A 67 4.52 -1.44 1.89
C LYS A 67 4.26 -0.55 3.10
N GLU A 68 3.21 0.26 3.05
CA GLU A 68 2.79 1.08 4.17
C GLU A 68 2.33 0.22 5.36
N GLN A 69 1.52 -0.80 5.11
CA GLN A 69 1.09 -1.75 6.15
C GLN A 69 2.27 -2.52 6.75
N GLU A 70 3.22 -2.94 5.93
CA GLU A 70 4.44 -3.59 6.40
C GLU A 70 5.26 -2.66 7.30
N PHE A 71 5.42 -1.39 6.89
CA PHE A 71 6.11 -0.41 7.73
C PHE A 71 5.36 -0.12 9.03
N GLN A 72 4.04 0.01 9.02
CA GLN A 72 3.24 0.21 10.22
C GLN A 72 3.45 -0.92 11.23
N LYS A 73 3.51 -2.17 10.76
CA LYS A 73 3.85 -3.33 11.60
C LYS A 73 5.26 -3.20 12.18
N GLN A 74 6.26 -2.91 11.36
CA GLN A 74 7.65 -2.73 11.79
C GLN A 74 7.78 -1.57 12.79
N PHE A 75 7.06 -0.48 12.57
CA PHE A 75 7.04 0.67 13.47
C PHE A 75 6.42 0.34 14.82
N ARG A 76 5.30 -0.42 14.84
CA ARG A 76 4.70 -0.93 16.09
C ARG A 76 5.72 -1.71 16.92
N GLU A 77 6.43 -2.63 16.30
CA GLU A 77 7.43 -3.45 16.98
C GLU A 77 8.60 -2.60 17.50
N MET A 78 9.00 -1.56 16.73
CA MET A 78 10.02 -0.61 17.17
C MET A 78 9.61 0.14 18.44
N ILE A 79 8.41 0.71 18.49
CA ILE A 79 7.96 1.46 19.68
C ILE A 79 7.69 0.55 20.89
N GLN A 80 7.28 -0.70 20.68
CA GLN A 80 7.14 -1.68 21.76
C GLN A 80 8.50 -2.03 22.35
N SER A 81 9.51 -2.33 21.53
CA SER A 81 10.88 -2.58 21.97
C SER A 81 11.49 -1.37 22.66
N LEU A 82 11.30 -0.16 22.10
CA LEU A 82 11.74 1.10 22.71
C LEU A 82 11.11 1.32 24.09
N SER A 83 9.80 1.10 24.20
CA SER A 83 9.07 1.20 25.46
C SER A 83 9.60 0.19 26.51
N ALA A 84 9.87 -1.04 26.09
CA ALA A 84 10.44 -2.07 26.95
C ALA A 84 11.84 -1.69 27.46
N ALA A 85 12.70 -1.20 26.56
CA ALA A 85 14.04 -0.74 26.93
C ALA A 85 13.99 0.44 27.91
N LEU A 86 13.10 1.42 27.71
CA LEU A 86 12.92 2.54 28.64
C LEU A 86 12.41 2.05 30.02
N ASN A 87 11.51 1.06 30.06
CA ASN A 87 11.02 0.48 31.29
C ASN A 87 12.11 -0.23 32.12
N THR A 88 13.12 -0.79 31.46
CA THR A 88 14.28 -1.41 32.15
C THR A 88 15.29 -0.39 32.65
N GLY A 89 15.04 0.92 32.43
CA GLY A 89 15.86 2.02 32.97
C GLY A 89 16.98 2.48 32.05
N TYR A 90 16.98 2.09 30.76
CA TYR A 90 17.93 2.63 29.81
C TYR A 90 17.67 4.14 29.58
N SER A 91 18.74 4.91 29.37
CA SER A 91 18.60 6.27 28.84
C SER A 91 17.94 6.22 27.45
N VAL A 92 17.32 7.31 27.01
CA VAL A 92 16.63 7.37 25.72
C VAL A 92 17.54 6.94 24.56
N GLU A 93 18.76 7.44 24.54
CA GLU A 93 19.76 7.12 23.53
C GLU A 93 20.11 5.62 23.53
N ASN A 94 20.34 5.07 24.73
CA ASN A 94 20.65 3.65 24.89
C ASN A 94 19.44 2.75 24.55
N ALA A 95 18.23 3.20 24.87
CA ALA A 95 17.01 2.48 24.49
C ALA A 95 16.88 2.36 22.97
N PHE A 96 17.21 3.39 22.18
CA PHE A 96 17.27 3.30 20.72
C PHE A 96 18.34 2.32 20.22
N TYR A 97 19.51 2.23 20.88
CA TYR A 97 20.54 1.25 20.52
C TYR A 97 20.09 -0.19 20.78
N GLU A 98 19.46 -0.45 21.92
CA GLU A 98 18.94 -1.79 22.22
C GLU A 98 17.79 -2.15 21.29
N THR A 99 16.87 -1.22 21.02
CA THR A 99 15.82 -1.41 20.01
C THR A 99 16.40 -1.74 18.63
N GLN A 100 17.43 -1.04 18.18
CA GLN A 100 18.09 -1.35 16.91
C GLN A 100 18.68 -2.77 16.90
N LYS A 101 19.28 -3.19 18.00
CA LYS A 101 19.90 -4.51 18.13
C LYS A 101 18.85 -5.62 18.10
N GLU A 102 17.72 -5.42 18.78
CA GLU A 102 16.60 -6.36 18.79
C GLU A 102 15.94 -6.45 17.41
N LEU A 103 15.64 -5.33 16.76
CA LEU A 103 15.00 -5.33 15.44
C LEU A 103 15.91 -5.89 14.34
N LYS A 104 17.23 -5.84 14.47
CA LYS A 104 18.15 -6.51 13.52
C LYS A 104 18.00 -8.02 13.49
N ILE A 105 17.49 -8.63 14.57
CA ILE A 105 17.21 -10.07 14.63
C ILE A 105 15.90 -10.39 13.91
N LEU A 106 14.92 -9.49 14.00
CA LEU A 106 13.57 -9.66 13.45
C LEU A 106 13.49 -9.28 11.97
N TYR A 107 14.25 -8.28 11.53
CA TYR A 107 14.16 -7.68 10.21
C TYR A 107 15.49 -7.61 9.49
N PRO A 108 15.50 -7.86 8.16
CA PRO A 108 16.70 -7.72 7.36
C PRO A 108 17.18 -6.27 7.29
N PRO A 109 18.45 -6.01 6.94
CA PRO A 109 19.00 -4.65 6.82
C PRO A 109 18.28 -3.77 5.80
N GLU A 110 17.67 -4.39 4.79
CA GLU A 110 16.91 -3.73 3.73
C GLU A 110 15.53 -3.25 4.19
N ALA A 111 15.03 -3.77 5.33
CA ALA A 111 13.75 -3.34 5.87
C ALA A 111 13.77 -1.84 6.18
N ARG A 112 12.63 -1.19 5.92
CA ARG A 112 12.54 0.27 6.07
C ARG A 112 12.89 0.71 7.49
N ILE A 113 12.32 0.05 8.50
CA ILE A 113 12.58 0.40 9.90
C ILE A 113 14.05 0.19 10.29
N SER A 114 14.72 -0.84 9.75
CA SER A 114 16.14 -1.08 10.01
C SER A 114 17.03 0.05 9.49
N ARG A 115 16.69 0.57 8.31
CA ARG A 115 17.39 1.73 7.70
C ARG A 115 17.16 3.01 8.52
N GLU A 116 15.91 3.27 8.91
CA GLU A 116 15.58 4.46 9.70
C GLU A 116 16.23 4.41 11.09
N LEU A 117 16.16 3.27 11.80
CA LEU A 117 16.84 3.10 13.09
C LEU A 117 18.36 3.25 12.98
N LEU A 118 18.96 2.80 11.87
CA LEU A 118 20.39 3.00 11.64
C LEU A 118 20.73 4.48 11.52
N VAL A 119 19.89 5.28 10.85
CA VAL A 119 20.07 6.73 10.73
C VAL A 119 19.87 7.40 12.08
N ILE A 120 18.81 7.06 12.82
CA ILE A 120 18.52 7.59 14.16
C ILE A 120 19.70 7.32 15.09
N THR A 121 20.13 6.07 15.21
CA THR A 121 21.22 5.71 16.14
C THR A 121 22.57 6.32 15.75
N ARG A 122 22.86 6.50 14.44
CA ARG A 122 24.06 7.22 14.00
C ARG A 122 24.04 8.69 14.42
N LYS A 123 22.90 9.37 14.28
CA LYS A 123 22.73 10.77 14.70
C LYS A 123 22.83 10.92 16.21
N LEU A 124 22.23 10.02 16.98
CA LEU A 124 22.35 10.01 18.44
C LEU A 124 23.81 9.79 18.89
N ARG A 125 24.58 8.94 18.17
CA ARG A 125 25.99 8.71 18.48
C ARG A 125 26.87 9.95 18.33
N ILE A 126 26.52 10.86 17.44
CA ILE A 126 27.22 12.15 17.29
C ILE A 126 26.57 13.27 18.11
N HIS A 127 25.79 12.89 19.13
CA HIS A 127 25.17 13.78 20.13
C HIS A 127 24.16 14.79 19.57
N ILE A 128 23.50 14.48 18.44
CA ILE A 128 22.35 15.27 18.00
C ILE A 128 21.18 15.01 18.96
N PRO A 129 20.48 16.06 19.42
CA PRO A 129 19.33 15.90 20.32
C PRO A 129 18.29 14.96 19.75
N VAL A 130 17.77 14.05 20.59
CA VAL A 130 16.81 13.01 20.14
C VAL A 130 15.54 13.64 19.57
N GLU A 131 15.12 14.80 20.08
CA GLU A 131 13.95 15.54 19.60
C GLU A 131 14.12 15.91 18.12
N GLN A 132 15.25 16.49 17.76
CA GLN A 132 15.56 16.88 16.40
C GLN A 132 15.63 15.64 15.48
N VAL A 133 16.26 14.56 15.94
CA VAL A 133 16.40 13.31 15.17
C VAL A 133 15.04 12.71 14.88
N LEU A 134 14.13 12.72 15.86
CA LEU A 134 12.78 12.16 15.70
C LEU A 134 11.86 13.05 14.86
N GLU A 135 11.98 14.38 14.98
CA GLU A 135 11.26 15.32 14.12
C GLU A 135 11.63 15.12 12.64
N GLU A 136 12.93 15.05 12.34
CA GLU A 136 13.41 14.75 10.98
C GLU A 136 12.92 13.38 10.48
N PHE A 137 12.88 12.36 11.35
CA PHE A 137 12.33 11.05 11.02
C PHE A 137 10.84 11.14 10.66
N ALA A 138 10.04 11.89 11.42
CA ALA A 138 8.62 12.07 11.15
C ALA A 138 8.37 12.81 9.83
N GLU A 139 9.19 13.81 9.50
CA GLU A 139 9.13 14.53 8.23
C GLU A 139 9.49 13.66 7.04
N GLN A 140 10.45 12.75 7.20
CA GLN A 140 10.89 11.85 6.13
C GLN A 140 9.92 10.72 5.87
N VAL A 141 9.28 10.18 6.91
CA VAL A 141 8.40 9.01 6.77
C VAL A 141 6.98 9.37 6.34
N LEU A 142 6.52 10.59 6.59
CA LEU A 142 5.19 11.10 6.24
C LEU A 142 4.03 10.19 6.71
N SER A 143 4.21 9.49 7.84
CA SER A 143 3.19 8.66 8.47
C SER A 143 2.54 9.42 9.62
N GLU A 144 1.19 9.40 9.67
CA GLU A 144 0.44 10.03 10.77
C GLU A 144 0.77 9.41 12.13
N ASP A 145 0.94 8.08 12.18
CA ASP A 145 1.25 7.35 13.41
C ASP A 145 2.65 7.71 13.91
N VAL A 146 3.64 7.85 13.00
CA VAL A 146 5.00 8.32 13.35
C VAL A 146 4.96 9.74 13.85
N LYS A 147 4.26 10.64 13.18
CA LYS A 147 4.12 12.04 13.58
C LYS A 147 3.46 12.18 14.95
N SER A 148 2.40 11.43 15.19
CA SER A 148 1.71 11.39 16.48
C SER A 148 2.65 10.92 17.60
N PHE A 149 3.34 9.80 17.37
CA PHE A 149 4.32 9.27 18.32
C PHE A 149 5.43 10.29 18.64
N VAL A 150 6.03 10.90 17.63
CA VAL A 150 7.12 11.87 17.81
C VAL A 150 6.63 13.11 18.57
N THR A 151 5.44 13.63 18.25
CA THR A 151 4.85 14.77 18.95
C THR A 151 4.66 14.46 20.42
N VAL A 152 4.10 13.29 20.76
CA VAL A 152 3.90 12.86 22.14
C VAL A 152 5.23 12.64 22.86
N PHE A 153 6.18 11.98 22.19
CA PHE A 153 7.52 11.73 22.74
C PHE A 153 8.26 13.02 23.11
N VAL A 154 8.32 13.98 22.17
CA VAL A 154 8.98 15.28 22.37
C VAL A 154 8.31 16.08 23.49
N THR A 155 6.97 16.05 23.52
CA THR A 155 6.21 16.74 24.58
C THR A 155 6.45 16.10 25.94
N ALA A 156 6.41 14.77 26.04
CA ALA A 156 6.66 14.05 27.29
C ALA A 156 8.07 14.31 27.82
N LYS A 157 9.09 14.32 26.95
CA LYS A 157 10.47 14.62 27.33
C LYS A 157 10.65 16.05 27.85
N LYS A 158 9.97 17.03 27.24
CA LYS A 158 10.01 18.43 27.67
C LYS A 158 9.29 18.68 29.02
N SER A 159 8.20 17.93 29.24
CA SER A 159 7.36 18.12 30.45
C SER A 159 7.97 17.53 31.71
N GLY A 160 9.00 16.68 31.64
CA GLY A 160 9.66 16.04 32.77
C GLY A 160 8.78 15.11 33.62
N GLY A 161 7.60 14.76 33.12
CA GLY A 161 6.65 13.84 33.76
C GLY A 161 6.99 12.35 33.55
N ASP A 162 6.01 11.49 33.79
CA ASP A 162 6.14 10.04 33.50
C ASP A 162 6.23 9.78 31.99
N MET A 163 7.39 10.10 31.41
CA MET A 163 7.69 9.90 30.00
C MET A 163 7.51 8.41 29.59
N ILE A 164 7.91 7.50 30.47
CA ILE A 164 7.85 6.05 30.19
C ILE A 164 6.40 5.58 30.10
N GLY A 165 5.55 5.99 31.03
CA GLY A 165 4.12 5.69 31.01
C GLY A 165 3.41 6.28 29.79
N ILE A 166 3.75 7.51 29.41
CA ILE A 166 3.18 8.17 28.23
C ILE A 166 3.59 7.44 26.94
N ILE A 167 4.87 7.09 26.79
CA ILE A 167 5.35 6.34 25.61
C ILE A 167 4.70 4.97 25.53
N ARG A 168 4.57 4.25 26.67
CA ARG A 168 3.90 2.96 26.72
C ARG A 168 2.43 3.07 26.29
N ASN A 169 1.70 4.03 26.82
CA ASN A 169 0.30 4.23 26.46
C ASN A 169 0.15 4.57 24.97
N THR A 170 1.04 5.40 24.41
CA THR A 170 1.06 5.71 22.98
C THR A 170 1.38 4.49 22.14
N ALA A 171 2.36 3.66 22.56
CA ALA A 171 2.70 2.42 21.89
C ALA A 171 1.50 1.45 21.84
N ASN A 172 0.77 1.33 22.97
CA ASN A 172 -0.43 0.51 23.04
C ASN A 172 -1.54 1.05 22.12
N GLN A 173 -1.83 2.35 22.17
CA GLN A 173 -2.84 2.97 21.31
C GLN A 173 -2.54 2.80 19.81
N ILE A 174 -1.28 2.97 19.40
CA ILE A 174 -0.85 2.73 18.02
C ILE A 174 -0.98 1.25 17.69
N GLY A 175 -0.63 0.37 18.63
CA GLY A 175 -0.79 -1.07 18.52
C GLY A 175 -2.24 -1.49 18.29
N ASP A 176 -3.14 -0.99 19.11
CA ASP A 176 -4.57 -1.27 19.03
C ASP A 176 -5.17 -0.75 17.70
N LYS A 177 -4.79 0.47 17.29
CA LYS A 177 -5.21 1.05 16.00
C LYS A 177 -4.79 0.17 14.82
N ILE A 178 -3.54 -0.31 14.82
CA ILE A 178 -3.02 -1.21 13.76
C ILE A 178 -3.75 -2.56 13.78
N GLU A 179 -4.04 -3.11 14.96
CA GLU A 179 -4.76 -4.38 15.10
C GLU A 179 -6.19 -4.28 14.59
N VAL A 180 -6.93 -3.24 14.98
CA VAL A 180 -8.29 -2.97 14.47
C VAL A 180 -8.28 -2.82 12.96
N LYS A 181 -7.31 -2.08 12.41
CA LYS A 181 -7.16 -1.94 10.95
C LYS A 181 -6.90 -3.27 10.26
N ARG A 182 -6.08 -4.13 10.84
CA ARG A 182 -5.81 -5.49 10.35
C ARG A 182 -7.04 -6.37 10.40
N GLU A 183 -7.84 -6.29 11.47
CA GLU A 183 -9.09 -7.02 11.60
C GLU A 183 -10.08 -6.62 10.52
N ILE A 184 -10.25 -5.31 10.28
CA ILE A 184 -11.07 -4.78 9.19
C ILE A 184 -10.56 -5.28 7.82
N ASP A 185 -9.26 -5.20 7.55
CA ASP A 185 -8.68 -5.70 6.28
C ASP A 185 -8.94 -7.22 6.12
N THR A 186 -8.92 -7.98 7.21
CA THR A 186 -9.22 -9.43 7.19
C THR A 186 -10.69 -9.70 6.90
N MET A 187 -11.62 -8.95 7.52
CA MET A 187 -13.06 -9.06 7.25
C MET A 187 -13.38 -8.69 5.80
N LEU A 188 -12.72 -7.67 5.27
CA LEU A 188 -12.89 -7.23 3.89
C LEU A 188 -12.25 -8.18 2.87
N ALA A 189 -11.27 -8.99 3.28
CA ALA A 189 -10.57 -9.90 2.37
C ALA A 189 -11.54 -10.90 1.71
N ALA A 190 -12.48 -11.46 2.47
CA ALA A 190 -13.50 -12.38 1.93
C ALA A 190 -14.35 -11.70 0.85
N LYS A 191 -14.79 -10.47 1.08
CA LYS A 191 -15.58 -9.69 0.11
C LYS A 191 -14.75 -9.30 -1.11
N LYS A 192 -13.47 -9.03 -0.93
CA LYS A 192 -12.54 -8.75 -2.04
C LYS A 192 -12.35 -9.97 -2.95
N TYR A 193 -12.22 -11.17 -2.37
CA TYR A 193 -12.16 -12.41 -3.14
C TYR A 193 -13.46 -12.71 -3.88
N GLU A 194 -14.62 -12.54 -3.23
CA GLU A 194 -15.93 -12.69 -3.86
C GLU A 194 -16.06 -11.76 -5.09
N PHE A 195 -15.70 -10.49 -4.93
CA PHE A 195 -15.68 -9.52 -6.03
C PHE A 195 -14.70 -9.90 -7.14
N GLN A 196 -13.51 -10.41 -6.82
CA GLN A 196 -12.55 -10.87 -7.81
C GLN A 196 -13.11 -12.04 -8.64
N ILE A 197 -13.75 -13.02 -7.98
CA ILE A 197 -14.38 -14.16 -8.68
C ILE A 197 -15.48 -13.64 -9.59
N MET A 198 -16.38 -12.79 -9.09
CA MET A 198 -17.45 -12.19 -9.92
C MET A 198 -16.92 -11.40 -11.10
N SER A 199 -15.77 -10.76 -10.95
CA SER A 199 -15.12 -9.99 -12.03
C SER A 199 -14.57 -10.91 -13.15
N VAL A 200 -14.27 -12.16 -12.87
CA VAL A 200 -13.77 -13.13 -13.88
C VAL A 200 -14.91 -13.78 -14.65
N VAL A 201 -16.10 -13.89 -14.05
CA VAL A 201 -17.25 -14.61 -14.65
C VAL A 201 -17.61 -14.11 -16.06
N PRO A 202 -17.71 -12.80 -16.35
CA PRO A 202 -18.04 -12.33 -17.71
C PRO A 202 -17.01 -12.78 -18.75
N TYR A 203 -15.73 -12.79 -18.40
CA TYR A 203 -14.66 -13.29 -19.28
C TYR A 203 -14.81 -14.79 -19.54
N GLY A 204 -15.18 -15.57 -18.52
CA GLY A 204 -15.46 -16.99 -18.64
C GLY A 204 -16.66 -17.27 -19.56
N ILE A 205 -17.74 -16.51 -19.43
CA ILE A 205 -18.93 -16.62 -20.27
C ILE A 205 -18.60 -16.31 -21.74
N ILE A 206 -17.91 -15.19 -22.00
CA ILE A 206 -17.51 -14.82 -23.37
C ILE A 206 -16.58 -15.89 -23.97
N GLY A 207 -15.62 -16.39 -23.18
CA GLY A 207 -14.73 -17.48 -23.60
C GLY A 207 -15.49 -18.74 -23.93
N TYR A 208 -16.42 -19.18 -23.11
CA TYR A 208 -17.29 -20.32 -23.34
C TYR A 208 -18.13 -20.16 -24.61
N MET A 209 -18.80 -19.01 -24.76
CA MET A 209 -19.60 -18.70 -25.96
C MET A 209 -18.75 -18.70 -27.23
N SER A 210 -17.52 -18.17 -27.13
CA SER A 210 -16.58 -18.14 -28.27
C SER A 210 -16.12 -19.52 -28.73
N LEU A 211 -16.11 -20.52 -27.83
CA LEU A 211 -15.74 -21.90 -28.14
C LEU A 211 -16.94 -22.73 -28.57
N SER A 212 -18.08 -22.56 -27.90
CA SER A 212 -19.28 -23.40 -28.14
C SER A 212 -20.15 -22.91 -29.28
N PHE A 213 -20.16 -21.60 -29.55
CA PHE A 213 -21.01 -20.98 -30.58
C PHE A 213 -20.21 -19.97 -31.44
N PRO A 214 -19.22 -20.46 -32.20
CA PRO A 214 -18.33 -19.60 -32.98
C PRO A 214 -19.06 -18.82 -34.09
N GLU A 215 -20.12 -19.38 -34.68
CA GLU A 215 -20.93 -18.71 -35.71
C GLU A 215 -21.62 -17.45 -35.15
N PHE A 216 -22.26 -17.58 -33.99
CA PHE A 216 -22.91 -16.45 -33.31
C PHE A 216 -21.88 -15.34 -32.95
N MET A 217 -20.74 -15.75 -32.45
CA MET A 217 -19.68 -14.80 -32.07
C MET A 217 -19.05 -14.12 -33.29
N ASN A 218 -18.94 -14.80 -34.42
CA ASN A 218 -18.42 -14.20 -35.66
C ASN A 218 -19.34 -13.11 -36.20
N GLU A 219 -20.66 -13.28 -36.13
CA GLU A 219 -21.63 -12.23 -36.47
C GLU A 219 -21.43 -10.99 -35.56
N LEU A 220 -21.17 -11.22 -34.27
CA LEU A 220 -20.97 -10.14 -33.30
C LEU A 220 -19.66 -9.36 -33.56
N TYR A 221 -18.60 -10.04 -33.96
CA TYR A 221 -17.30 -9.42 -34.24
C TYR A 221 -17.17 -8.87 -35.68
N GLY A 222 -17.98 -9.36 -36.61
CA GLY A 222 -17.95 -8.99 -38.02
C GLY A 222 -18.76 -7.76 -38.39
N ASN A 223 -19.72 -7.36 -37.56
CA ASN A 223 -20.67 -6.31 -37.85
C ASN A 223 -20.39 -5.06 -36.97
N MET A 224 -20.55 -3.84 -37.56
CA MET A 224 -20.44 -2.57 -36.83
C MET A 224 -21.39 -2.48 -35.63
N ALA A 225 -22.62 -3.00 -35.78
CA ALA A 225 -23.60 -3.05 -34.69
C ALA A 225 -23.13 -3.94 -33.54
N GLY A 226 -22.56 -5.12 -33.85
CA GLY A 226 -22.03 -6.05 -32.85
C GLY A 226 -20.84 -5.47 -32.09
N ILE A 227 -19.91 -4.79 -32.78
CA ILE A 227 -18.80 -4.06 -32.14
C ILE A 227 -19.34 -2.99 -31.18
N GLY A 228 -20.40 -2.26 -31.58
CA GLY A 228 -21.08 -1.28 -30.74
C GLY A 228 -21.64 -1.89 -29.45
N VAL A 229 -22.34 -3.03 -29.56
CA VAL A 229 -22.89 -3.77 -28.41
C VAL A 229 -21.76 -4.24 -27.48
N MET A 230 -20.69 -4.83 -28.02
CA MET A 230 -19.55 -5.31 -27.21
C MET A 230 -18.84 -4.17 -26.48
N THR A 231 -18.70 -3.00 -27.13
CA THR A 231 -18.12 -1.81 -26.51
C THR A 231 -19.00 -1.28 -25.40
N LEU A 232 -20.32 -1.24 -25.58
CA LEU A 232 -21.27 -0.83 -24.56
C LEU A 232 -21.24 -1.77 -23.35
N CYS A 233 -21.24 -3.09 -23.58
CA CYS A 233 -21.10 -4.09 -22.52
C CYS A 233 -19.79 -3.94 -21.75
N LEU A 234 -18.67 -3.70 -22.44
CA LEU A 234 -17.38 -3.45 -21.81
C LEU A 234 -17.40 -2.15 -20.99
N GLY A 235 -18.08 -1.10 -21.49
CA GLY A 235 -18.25 0.15 -20.76
C GLY A 235 -19.04 0.00 -19.46
N ILE A 236 -20.16 -0.76 -19.51
CA ILE A 236 -20.96 -1.08 -18.31
C ILE A 236 -20.14 -1.91 -17.34
N TYR A 237 -19.42 -2.92 -17.84
CA TYR A 237 -18.56 -3.76 -17.00
C TYR A 237 -17.45 -2.96 -16.34
N ALA A 238 -16.75 -2.10 -17.08
CA ALA A 238 -15.70 -1.24 -16.52
C ALA A 238 -16.25 -0.27 -15.46
N GLY A 239 -17.44 0.29 -15.69
CA GLY A 239 -18.15 1.12 -14.72
C GLY A 239 -18.53 0.37 -13.45
N ALA A 240 -19.08 -0.83 -13.57
CA ALA A 240 -19.41 -1.70 -12.45
C ALA A 240 -18.16 -2.12 -11.66
N TYR A 241 -17.08 -2.46 -12.36
CA TYR A 241 -15.79 -2.80 -11.75
C TYR A 241 -15.19 -1.61 -10.98
N TYR A 242 -15.25 -0.41 -11.56
CA TYR A 242 -14.82 0.81 -10.88
C TYR A 242 -15.61 1.09 -9.59
N LEU A 243 -16.95 0.96 -9.65
CA LEU A 243 -17.81 1.12 -8.47
C LEU A 243 -17.52 0.07 -7.41
N GLY A 244 -17.33 -1.18 -7.81
CA GLY A 244 -16.99 -2.28 -6.90
C GLY A 244 -15.67 -2.04 -6.15
N ILE A 245 -14.62 -1.63 -6.84
CA ILE A 245 -13.36 -1.26 -6.20
C ILE A 245 -13.55 -0.09 -5.23
N ARG A 246 -14.35 0.91 -5.59
CA ARG A 246 -14.59 2.08 -4.75
C ARG A 246 -15.34 1.71 -3.47
N ILE A 247 -16.32 0.81 -3.55
CA ILE A 247 -17.08 0.32 -2.38
C ILE A 247 -16.20 -0.54 -1.46
N LEU A 248 -15.32 -1.36 -2.04
CA LEU A 248 -14.41 -2.21 -1.26
C LEU A 248 -13.21 -1.45 -0.66
N ARG A 249 -13.00 -0.21 -1.06
CA ARG A 249 -11.95 0.65 -0.54
C ARG A 249 -12.52 1.50 0.59
N ILE A 250 -12.66 0.90 1.78
CA ILE A 250 -12.93 1.62 3.02
C ILE A 250 -11.57 2.05 3.56
N ASP A 251 -11.25 3.34 3.46
CA ASP A 251 -10.09 3.93 4.15
C ASP A 251 -10.55 4.27 5.58
N VAL A 252 -10.01 3.51 6.55
CA VAL A 252 -10.18 3.72 8.01
C VAL A 252 -8.89 4.31 8.58
#